data_852a4712916a8b1e38098e05aa553a20
#
_entry.id   852a4712916a8b1e38098e05aa553a20
#
_cell.length_a   1.000
_cell.length_b   1.000
_cell.length_c   1.000
_cell.angle_alpha   90.00
_cell.angle_beta   90.00
_cell.angle_gamma   90.00
#
_symmetry.space_group_name_H-M   'P 1'
#
loop_
_entity.id
_entity.type
_entity.pdbx_description
1 polymer ?
#
loop_
_entity_poly.entity_id
_entity_poly.type
_entity_poly.pdbx_seq_one_letter_code
_entity_poly.pdbx_strand_id
1 'polypeptide(L)'
;MPESQPDGEENRKPLLPPKAGRKLAIFMAPLLFVAGAVAGYGHYTDPGPLPETKAFVIPRGNNATVTKALQDDGILSPTWSSGAFFRLSAFLTHRDGQIHAAELQFPARASVAHVLEILRHGRPVSHQLTVPEGLTALKIADILRKAPFLTGDVPQIVEGSVLPQTIAYVRGTARQSMVDRLKRMMDAQVQSIWDKRDVEALDSLIQNPQDLVTLASLIERETAVPTERPMVARVFLNRLKLGMRLQTDPSVIYGLSDGLGTLDRPLTHDDLQVSGPYNTYLETGLPPGPICSPGKTSLEAAAHPAEGKALYFVATGEGGHSFSETLQEQDRNIRAYREKIPVVPQ
;
A
#
# COMPACT_ATOMS: atom_id res chain seq x y z
N MET A 1 -78.77 71.76 45.31
CA MET A 1 -77.46 71.26 45.27
C MET A 1 -77.61 69.82 44.91
N PRO A 2 -77.46 69.45 43.69
CA PRO A 2 -77.66 68.06 43.30
C PRO A 2 -76.36 67.32 42.93
N GLU A 3 -76.42 66.09 43.30
CA GLU A 3 -75.52 64.98 43.00
C GLU A 3 -75.55 64.59 41.55
N SER A 4 -74.44 64.26 41.03
CA SER A 4 -74.27 63.60 39.72
C SER A 4 -73.81 62.14 39.91
N GLN A 5 -74.51 61.24 39.33
CA GLN A 5 -74.19 59.81 39.27
C GLN A 5 -73.15 59.55 38.20
N PRO A 6 -72.33 58.50 38.38
CA PRO A 6 -71.39 58.07 37.42
C PRO A 6 -71.93 56.99 36.44
N ASP A 7 -71.47 57.09 35.24
CA ASP A 7 -71.83 56.20 34.12
C ASP A 7 -71.17 54.80 34.22
N GLY A 8 -71.92 53.83 33.72
CA GLY A 8 -71.59 52.40 33.78
C GLY A 8 -70.49 52.00 32.86
N GLU A 9 -69.60 51.15 33.39
CA GLU A 9 -68.60 50.44 32.68
C GLU A 9 -69.22 49.34 31.80
N GLU A 10 -69.11 49.50 30.50
CA GLU A 10 -69.53 48.51 29.50
C GLU A 10 -68.47 47.40 29.35
N ASN A 11 -68.76 46.23 29.92
CA ASN A 11 -67.93 45.01 29.91
C ASN A 11 -67.87 44.41 28.52
N ARG A 12 -66.90 44.81 27.71
CA ARG A 12 -66.62 44.19 26.39
C ARG A 12 -65.95 42.82 26.56
N LYS A 13 -66.74 41.76 26.37
CA LYS A 13 -66.23 40.39 26.24
C LYS A 13 -65.31 40.29 25.00
N PRO A 14 -64.11 39.61 25.09
CA PRO A 14 -63.25 39.40 23.90
C PRO A 14 -63.96 38.52 22.89
N LEU A 15 -64.08 39.01 21.66
CA LEU A 15 -64.61 38.31 20.52
C LEU A 15 -63.68 37.12 20.19
N LEU A 16 -64.11 35.90 20.42
CA LEU A 16 -63.46 34.66 19.95
C LEU A 16 -63.44 34.69 18.40
N PRO A 17 -62.30 34.30 17.79
CA PRO A 17 -62.22 34.31 16.33
C PRO A 17 -63.22 33.31 15.72
N PRO A 18 -63.76 33.60 14.53
CA PRO A 18 -64.88 32.87 13.93
C PRO A 18 -64.50 31.43 13.66
N LYS A 19 -65.36 30.47 13.99
CA LYS A 19 -65.21 29.01 13.84
C LYS A 19 -64.82 28.57 12.41
N ALA A 20 -64.99 29.41 11.39
CA ALA A 20 -64.54 29.17 10.00
C ALA A 20 -63.02 29.10 9.82
N GLY A 21 -62.26 29.97 10.52
CA GLY A 21 -60.76 29.94 10.44
C GLY A 21 -60.15 28.69 11.01
N ARG A 22 -60.80 28.09 12.01
CA ARG A 22 -60.31 26.85 12.67
C ARG A 22 -60.51 25.61 11.79
N LYS A 23 -61.63 25.57 10.97
CA LYS A 23 -61.82 24.47 10.00
C LYS A 23 -60.89 24.60 8.82
N LEU A 24 -60.57 25.79 8.30
CA LEU A 24 -59.64 26.04 7.22
C LEU A 24 -58.20 25.66 7.65
N ALA A 25 -57.79 25.97 8.89
CA ALA A 25 -56.47 25.58 9.44
C ALA A 25 -56.29 24.05 9.55
N ILE A 26 -57.37 23.31 9.87
CA ILE A 26 -57.33 21.84 9.97
C ILE A 26 -57.10 21.16 8.61
N PHE A 27 -57.63 21.74 7.51
CA PHE A 27 -57.41 21.22 6.15
C PHE A 27 -56.12 21.73 5.51
N MET A 28 -55.65 22.92 5.86
CA MET A 28 -54.42 23.51 5.34
C MET A 28 -53.15 22.88 5.98
N ALA A 29 -53.20 22.48 7.24
CA ALA A 29 -52.04 21.91 7.93
C ALA A 29 -51.50 20.62 7.27
N PRO A 30 -52.33 19.59 6.93
CA PRO A 30 -51.84 18.40 6.22
C PRO A 30 -51.33 18.71 4.80
N LEU A 31 -51.97 19.66 4.10
CA LEU A 31 -51.54 20.08 2.77
C LEU A 31 -50.14 20.75 2.82
N LEU A 32 -49.94 21.66 3.77
CA LEU A 32 -48.64 22.29 4.01
C LEU A 32 -47.56 21.27 4.46
N PHE A 33 -47.95 20.30 5.27
CA PHE A 33 -47.06 19.22 5.67
C PHE A 33 -46.62 18.35 4.47
N VAL A 34 -47.57 17.96 3.62
CA VAL A 34 -47.27 17.19 2.39
C VAL A 34 -46.42 18.03 1.43
N ALA A 35 -46.75 19.30 1.22
CA ALA A 35 -45.94 20.19 0.38
C ALA A 35 -44.52 20.36 0.94
N GLY A 36 -44.37 20.53 2.26
CA GLY A 36 -43.09 20.59 2.95
C GLY A 36 -42.28 19.28 2.85
N ALA A 37 -42.96 18.14 2.97
CA ALA A 37 -42.34 16.84 2.81
C ALA A 37 -41.85 16.60 1.37
N VAL A 38 -42.63 16.97 0.35
CA VAL A 38 -42.25 16.86 -1.06
C VAL A 38 -41.07 17.80 -1.36
N ALA A 39 -41.12 19.05 -0.91
CA ALA A 39 -40.02 19.99 -1.09
C ALA A 39 -38.74 19.52 -0.34
N GLY A 40 -38.88 19.00 0.87
CA GLY A 40 -37.80 18.42 1.64
C GLY A 40 -37.18 17.20 0.95
N TYR A 41 -38.00 16.31 0.40
CA TYR A 41 -37.53 15.16 -0.37
C TYR A 41 -36.80 15.60 -1.65
N GLY A 42 -37.31 16.59 -2.38
CA GLY A 42 -36.63 17.18 -3.52
C GLY A 42 -35.25 17.69 -3.10
N HIS A 43 -35.16 18.53 -2.08
CA HIS A 43 -33.88 19.06 -1.59
C HIS A 43 -32.92 17.99 -1.07
N TYR A 44 -33.43 16.85 -0.57
CA TYR A 44 -32.64 15.69 -0.15
C TYR A 44 -32.02 14.97 -1.33
N THR A 45 -32.68 14.92 -2.49
CA THR A 45 -32.27 14.20 -3.69
C THR A 45 -31.70 15.08 -4.79
N ASP A 46 -31.91 16.40 -4.72
CA ASP A 46 -31.42 17.37 -5.70
C ASP A 46 -29.87 17.32 -5.78
N PRO A 47 -29.32 17.58 -6.97
CA PRO A 47 -27.88 17.65 -7.16
C PRO A 47 -27.22 18.68 -6.25
N GLY A 48 -26.14 18.27 -5.57
CA GLY A 48 -25.37 19.14 -4.68
C GLY A 48 -24.42 20.11 -5.42
N PRO A 49 -23.71 20.95 -4.66
CA PRO A 49 -22.88 22.04 -5.22
C PRO A 49 -21.52 21.57 -5.75
N LEU A 50 -21.04 20.35 -5.43
CA LEU A 50 -19.70 19.88 -5.78
C LEU A 50 -19.52 19.84 -7.30
N PRO A 51 -18.56 20.61 -7.91
CA PRO A 51 -18.47 20.70 -9.36
C PRO A 51 -17.82 19.46 -10.00
N GLU A 52 -16.93 18.78 -9.29
CA GLU A 52 -16.17 17.60 -9.76
C GLU A 52 -15.99 16.56 -8.67
N THR A 53 -15.66 15.32 -9.07
CA THR A 53 -15.42 14.25 -8.11
C THR A 53 -14.17 14.53 -7.29
N LYS A 54 -14.28 14.44 -5.95
CA LYS A 54 -13.20 14.79 -5.01
C LYS A 54 -13.10 13.79 -3.87
N ALA A 55 -11.87 13.46 -3.49
CA ALA A 55 -11.60 12.76 -2.24
C ALA A 55 -11.51 13.77 -1.09
N PHE A 56 -12.15 13.46 0.04
CA PHE A 56 -12.16 14.32 1.22
C PHE A 56 -12.01 13.51 2.50
N VAL A 57 -11.23 14.04 3.45
CA VAL A 57 -11.01 13.41 4.75
C VAL A 57 -12.08 13.85 5.74
N ILE A 58 -12.97 12.94 6.11
CA ILE A 58 -13.99 13.19 7.12
C ILE A 58 -13.32 13.24 8.51
N PRO A 59 -13.40 14.37 9.22
CA PRO A 59 -12.81 14.50 10.54
C PRO A 59 -13.55 13.63 11.57
N ARG A 60 -12.82 13.23 12.62
CA ARG A 60 -13.46 12.67 13.82
C ARG A 60 -14.22 13.75 14.57
N GLY A 61 -15.43 13.46 15.02
CA GLY A 61 -16.24 14.40 15.77
C GLY A 61 -17.74 14.11 15.67
N ASN A 62 -18.54 15.08 16.11
CA ASN A 62 -19.99 15.01 16.03
C ASN A 62 -20.50 15.46 14.65
N ASN A 63 -21.81 15.29 14.42
CA ASN A 63 -22.46 15.69 13.17
C ASN A 63 -22.25 17.17 12.81
N ALA A 64 -22.08 18.05 13.79
CA ALA A 64 -21.84 19.48 13.53
C ALA A 64 -20.42 19.70 12.97
N THR A 65 -19.41 19.01 13.52
CA THR A 65 -18.04 19.05 13.02
C THR A 65 -17.96 18.52 11.58
N VAL A 66 -18.60 17.39 11.31
CA VAL A 66 -18.64 16.80 9.96
C VAL A 66 -19.37 17.72 8.98
N THR A 67 -20.54 18.28 9.38
CA THR A 67 -21.31 19.21 8.54
C THR A 67 -20.47 20.42 8.15
N LYS A 68 -19.77 21.02 9.13
CA LYS A 68 -18.91 22.18 8.88
C LYS A 68 -17.79 21.85 7.91
N ALA A 69 -17.10 20.73 8.11
CA ALA A 69 -16.03 20.29 7.23
C ALA A 69 -16.52 20.05 5.78
N LEU A 70 -17.69 19.45 5.59
CA LEU A 70 -18.30 19.25 4.28
C LEU A 70 -18.70 20.57 3.59
N GLN A 71 -19.12 21.59 4.38
CA GLN A 71 -19.42 22.93 3.87
C GLN A 71 -18.15 23.70 3.51
N ASP A 72 -17.15 23.67 4.37
CA ASP A 72 -15.86 24.35 4.16
C ASP A 72 -15.15 23.82 2.88
N ASP A 73 -15.37 22.53 2.55
CA ASP A 73 -14.77 21.87 1.36
C ASP A 73 -15.68 21.88 0.11
N GLY A 74 -16.88 22.50 0.20
CA GLY A 74 -17.81 22.68 -0.92
C GLY A 74 -18.61 21.43 -1.30
N ILE A 75 -18.58 20.36 -0.50
CA ILE A 75 -19.42 19.16 -0.71
C ILE A 75 -20.88 19.46 -0.39
N LEU A 76 -21.13 20.31 0.61
CA LEU A 76 -22.42 20.91 0.92
C LEU A 76 -22.39 22.42 0.70
N SER A 77 -23.54 23.02 0.38
CA SER A 77 -23.63 24.46 0.26
C SER A 77 -23.26 25.15 1.59
N PRO A 78 -22.51 26.28 1.56
CA PRO A 78 -22.00 26.94 2.77
C PRO A 78 -23.08 27.74 3.54
N THR A 79 -24.36 27.49 3.29
CA THR A 79 -25.47 28.18 3.95
C THR A 79 -25.84 27.48 5.26
N TRP A 80 -26.28 28.28 6.25
CA TRP A 80 -26.76 27.73 7.52
C TRP A 80 -27.92 26.75 7.31
N SER A 81 -28.85 27.05 6.40
CA SER A 81 -30.00 26.20 6.08
C SER A 81 -29.62 24.85 5.52
N SER A 82 -28.61 24.79 4.63
CA SER A 82 -28.09 23.54 4.09
C SER A 82 -27.47 22.68 5.20
N GLY A 83 -26.65 23.28 6.07
CA GLY A 83 -26.06 22.56 7.21
C GLY A 83 -27.10 22.07 8.22
N ALA A 84 -28.16 22.87 8.51
CA ALA A 84 -29.26 22.46 9.38
C ALA A 84 -30.06 21.31 8.75
N PHE A 85 -30.34 21.38 7.46
CA PHE A 85 -31.04 20.34 6.71
C PHE A 85 -30.25 19.03 6.68
N PHE A 86 -28.94 19.10 6.41
CA PHE A 86 -28.07 17.92 6.44
C PHE A 86 -28.08 17.24 7.82
N ARG A 87 -27.95 18.03 8.92
CA ARG A 87 -27.97 17.45 10.28
C ARG A 87 -29.34 16.83 10.61
N LEU A 88 -30.44 17.47 10.20
CA LEU A 88 -31.79 16.91 10.37
C LEU A 88 -31.95 15.61 9.58
N SER A 89 -31.50 15.58 8.33
CA SER A 89 -31.52 14.37 7.49
C SER A 89 -30.69 13.26 8.10
N ALA A 90 -29.48 13.57 8.57
CA ALA A 90 -28.63 12.60 9.25
C ALA A 90 -29.25 12.02 10.53
N PHE A 91 -30.00 12.87 11.27
CA PHE A 91 -30.73 12.42 12.48
C PHE A 91 -31.93 11.55 12.12
N LEU A 92 -32.76 11.97 11.15
CA LEU A 92 -33.96 11.21 10.74
C LEU A 92 -33.60 9.83 10.15
N THR A 93 -32.49 9.75 9.45
CA THR A 93 -31.99 8.50 8.80
C THR A 93 -30.90 7.79 9.61
N HIS A 94 -30.78 8.08 10.92
CA HIS A 94 -29.69 7.52 11.76
C HIS A 94 -29.67 5.99 11.83
N ARG A 95 -30.81 5.33 11.56
CA ARG A 95 -30.94 3.86 11.52
C ARG A 95 -30.23 3.23 10.33
N ASP A 96 -29.94 4.00 9.27
CA ASP A 96 -29.27 3.52 8.07
C ASP A 96 -27.72 3.39 8.25
N GLY A 97 -27.20 3.66 9.45
CA GLY A 97 -25.79 3.49 9.79
C GLY A 97 -25.15 4.72 10.42
N GLN A 98 -23.93 4.54 10.93
CA GLN A 98 -23.13 5.59 11.53
C GLN A 98 -22.21 6.25 10.49
N ILE A 99 -21.91 7.54 10.70
CA ILE A 99 -20.93 8.27 9.89
C ILE A 99 -19.52 7.85 10.31
N HIS A 100 -18.71 7.46 9.34
CA HIS A 100 -17.33 7.02 9.56
C HIS A 100 -16.33 8.12 9.24
N ALA A 101 -15.35 8.32 10.13
CA ALA A 101 -14.20 9.17 9.86
C ALA A 101 -13.21 8.42 8.97
N ALA A 102 -13.16 8.80 7.70
CA ALA A 102 -12.28 8.19 6.68
C ALA A 102 -12.02 9.19 5.55
N GLU A 103 -11.05 8.90 4.69
CA GLU A 103 -10.94 9.56 3.40
C GLU A 103 -11.92 8.90 2.44
N LEU A 104 -12.95 9.64 2.01
CA LEU A 104 -14.04 9.16 1.16
C LEU A 104 -14.06 9.93 -0.16
N GLN A 105 -14.51 9.29 -1.22
CA GLN A 105 -14.66 9.92 -2.53
C GLN A 105 -16.12 10.35 -2.74
N PHE A 106 -16.31 11.63 -3.03
CA PHE A 106 -17.62 12.23 -3.34
C PHE A 106 -17.69 12.52 -4.83
N PRO A 107 -18.68 11.99 -5.56
CA PRO A 107 -18.86 12.31 -6.96
C PRO A 107 -19.33 13.74 -7.15
N ALA A 108 -19.10 14.28 -8.34
CA ALA A 108 -19.66 15.57 -8.73
C ALA A 108 -21.17 15.59 -8.50
N ARG A 109 -21.68 16.72 -8.02
CA ARG A 109 -23.10 16.98 -7.79
C ARG A 109 -23.80 15.98 -6.85
N ALA A 110 -23.06 15.36 -5.91
CA ALA A 110 -23.63 14.44 -4.93
C ALA A 110 -24.75 15.14 -4.14
N SER A 111 -25.96 14.56 -4.13
CA SER A 111 -27.07 15.02 -3.32
C SER A 111 -26.84 14.79 -1.83
N VAL A 112 -27.61 15.39 -0.96
CA VAL A 112 -27.58 15.17 0.49
C VAL A 112 -27.76 13.67 0.81
N ALA A 113 -28.70 13.01 0.13
CA ALA A 113 -28.91 11.56 0.24
C ALA A 113 -27.64 10.77 -0.09
N HIS A 114 -27.01 11.08 -1.22
CA HIS A 114 -25.80 10.39 -1.68
C HIS A 114 -24.59 10.69 -0.78
N VAL A 115 -24.47 11.93 -0.27
CA VAL A 115 -23.45 12.28 0.72
C VAL A 115 -23.59 11.44 1.99
N LEU A 116 -24.81 11.31 2.53
CA LEU A 116 -25.07 10.49 3.72
C LEU A 116 -24.79 9.01 3.48
N GLU A 117 -25.16 8.50 2.30
CA GLU A 117 -24.84 7.11 1.89
C GLU A 117 -23.34 6.86 1.88
N ILE A 118 -22.57 7.77 1.25
CA ILE A 118 -21.10 7.67 1.20
C ILE A 118 -20.50 7.75 2.61
N LEU A 119 -20.97 8.65 3.46
CA LEU A 119 -20.48 8.81 4.82
C LEU A 119 -20.68 7.56 5.70
N ARG A 120 -21.70 6.76 5.40
CA ARG A 120 -22.06 5.55 6.15
C ARG A 120 -21.50 4.27 5.58
N HIS A 121 -21.54 4.12 4.25
CA HIS A 121 -21.27 2.87 3.56
C HIS A 121 -20.15 2.99 2.52
N GLY A 122 -19.67 4.22 2.27
CA GLY A 122 -18.58 4.46 1.31
C GLY A 122 -17.30 3.74 1.72
N ARG A 123 -16.62 3.14 0.74
CA ARG A 123 -15.32 2.54 0.96
C ARG A 123 -14.25 3.63 1.08
N PRO A 124 -13.35 3.55 2.06
CA PRO A 124 -12.22 4.47 2.14
C PRO A 124 -11.38 4.48 0.86
N VAL A 125 -10.87 5.66 0.52
CA VAL A 125 -9.93 5.82 -0.59
C VAL A 125 -8.71 4.93 -0.35
N SER A 126 -8.39 4.14 -1.36
CA SER A 126 -7.27 3.19 -1.33
C SER A 126 -6.05 3.80 -2.02
N HIS A 127 -4.95 3.87 -1.28
CA HIS A 127 -3.61 4.21 -1.78
C HIS A 127 -2.82 2.93 -2.02
N GLN A 128 -1.77 3.00 -2.84
CA GLN A 128 -0.91 1.85 -3.13
C GLN A 128 0.52 2.14 -2.68
N LEU A 129 1.17 1.11 -2.13
CA LEU A 129 2.60 1.08 -1.85
C LEU A 129 3.21 -0.08 -2.64
N THR A 130 4.21 0.22 -3.46
CA THR A 130 4.97 -0.79 -4.19
C THR A 130 6.35 -0.95 -3.56
N VAL A 131 6.68 -2.18 -3.19
CA VAL A 131 8.01 -2.60 -2.79
C VAL A 131 8.58 -3.44 -3.94
N PRO A 132 9.53 -2.92 -4.73
CA PRO A 132 10.20 -3.67 -5.79
C PRO A 132 11.02 -4.85 -5.28
N GLU A 133 11.18 -5.88 -6.11
CA GLU A 133 12.09 -7.02 -5.86
C GLU A 133 13.55 -6.55 -5.81
N GLY A 134 14.39 -7.28 -5.09
CA GLY A 134 15.83 -7.03 -5.02
C GLY A 134 16.23 -5.82 -4.17
N LEU A 135 15.31 -5.18 -3.45
CA LEU A 135 15.64 -4.10 -2.53
C LEU A 135 16.08 -4.62 -1.17
N THR A 136 17.05 -3.92 -0.58
CA THR A 136 17.48 -4.18 0.80
C THR A 136 16.48 -3.64 1.82
N ALA A 137 16.55 -4.12 3.05
CA ALA A 137 15.72 -3.66 4.16
C ALA A 137 15.81 -2.14 4.37
N LEU A 138 17.01 -1.55 4.22
CA LEU A 138 17.22 -0.10 4.33
C LEU A 138 16.48 0.68 3.24
N LYS A 139 16.51 0.22 2.00
CA LYS A 139 15.79 0.84 0.88
C LYS A 139 14.27 0.69 1.03
N ILE A 140 13.80 -0.45 1.51
CA ILE A 140 12.39 -0.68 1.81
C ILE A 140 11.92 0.25 2.94
N ALA A 141 12.73 0.42 3.99
CA ALA A 141 12.45 1.36 5.06
C ALA A 141 12.33 2.80 4.56
N ASP A 142 13.16 3.21 3.58
CA ASP A 142 13.07 4.52 2.96
C ASP A 142 11.77 4.72 2.14
N ILE A 143 11.35 3.70 1.38
CA ILE A 143 10.06 3.70 0.68
C ILE A 143 8.90 3.89 1.66
N LEU A 144 8.90 3.13 2.76
CA LEU A 144 7.87 3.24 3.81
C LEU A 144 7.88 4.60 4.49
N ARG A 145 9.05 5.22 4.70
CA ARG A 145 9.20 6.55 5.28
C ARG A 145 8.60 7.62 4.38
N LYS A 146 8.82 7.52 3.08
CA LYS A 146 8.33 8.46 2.05
C LYS A 146 6.87 8.23 1.66
N ALA A 147 6.28 7.07 2.01
CA ALA A 147 4.89 6.77 1.65
C ALA A 147 3.92 7.77 2.30
N PRO A 148 3.06 8.45 1.50
CA PRO A 148 2.13 9.42 2.01
C PRO A 148 1.04 8.75 2.86
N PHE A 149 0.48 9.51 3.80
CA PHE A 149 -0.69 9.11 4.60
C PHE A 149 -0.49 7.90 5.53
N LEU A 150 0.67 7.27 5.57
CA LEU A 150 1.03 6.31 6.60
C LEU A 150 1.41 7.05 7.90
N THR A 151 1.18 6.40 9.04
CA THR A 151 1.44 6.96 10.38
C THR A 151 2.44 6.12 11.17
N GLY A 152 3.02 6.74 12.21
CA GLY A 152 4.02 6.09 13.08
C GLY A 152 5.39 5.99 12.43
N ASP A 153 6.37 5.53 13.20
CA ASP A 153 7.73 5.32 12.73
C ASP A 153 7.86 4.06 11.87
N VAL A 154 8.90 4.00 11.05
CA VAL A 154 9.25 2.78 10.30
C VAL A 154 9.89 1.80 11.28
N PRO A 155 9.34 0.59 11.48
CA PRO A 155 9.95 -0.41 12.34
C PRO A 155 11.24 -0.93 11.72
N GLN A 156 12.07 -1.59 12.54
CA GLN A 156 13.22 -2.32 12.03
C GLN A 156 12.77 -3.47 11.12
N ILE A 157 13.33 -3.51 9.92
CA ILE A 157 13.08 -4.56 8.92
C ILE A 157 14.30 -5.47 8.90
N VAL A 158 14.09 -6.76 9.10
CA VAL A 158 15.12 -7.78 8.92
C VAL A 158 15.30 -8.04 7.43
N GLU A 159 16.56 -8.19 6.99
CA GLU A 159 16.84 -8.41 5.56
C GLU A 159 16.16 -9.68 5.04
N GLY A 160 15.58 -9.59 3.84
CA GLY A 160 14.85 -10.70 3.21
C GLY A 160 13.51 -11.06 3.86
N SER A 161 13.06 -10.34 4.92
CA SER A 161 11.87 -10.73 5.70
C SER A 161 10.55 -10.23 5.15
N VAL A 162 10.53 -9.36 4.15
CA VAL A 162 9.29 -8.77 3.61
C VAL A 162 9.11 -9.15 2.14
N LEU A 163 7.88 -9.49 1.75
CA LEU A 163 7.58 -9.85 0.38
C LEU A 163 7.53 -8.58 -0.50
N PRO A 164 8.34 -8.50 -1.56
CA PRO A 164 8.28 -7.40 -2.52
C PRO A 164 7.01 -7.52 -3.36
N GLN A 165 6.12 -6.54 -3.19
CA GLN A 165 4.90 -6.45 -3.99
C GLN A 165 4.18 -5.11 -3.80
N THR A 166 3.14 -4.88 -4.60
CA THR A 166 2.22 -3.75 -4.42
C THR A 166 1.09 -4.13 -3.47
N ILE A 167 0.91 -3.35 -2.40
CA ILE A 167 -0.18 -3.52 -1.44
C ILE A 167 -0.99 -2.24 -1.27
N ALA A 168 -2.29 -2.41 -1.09
CA ALA A 168 -3.21 -1.32 -0.83
C ALA A 168 -3.27 -0.97 0.66
N TYR A 169 -3.44 0.33 0.97
CA TYR A 169 -3.65 0.84 2.31
C TYR A 169 -4.59 2.04 2.31
N VAL A 170 -5.13 2.38 3.46
CA VAL A 170 -5.96 3.58 3.65
C VAL A 170 -5.20 4.64 4.44
N ARG A 171 -5.58 5.91 4.30
CA ARG A 171 -5.02 7.00 5.10
C ARG A 171 -5.07 6.67 6.60
N GLY A 172 -3.97 6.92 7.29
CA GLY A 172 -3.85 6.65 8.73
C GLY A 172 -3.42 5.22 9.07
N THR A 173 -3.18 4.34 8.07
CA THR A 173 -2.59 3.01 8.32
C THR A 173 -1.20 3.17 8.95
N ALA A 174 -0.92 2.41 10.00
CA ALA A 174 0.38 2.42 10.65
C ALA A 174 1.44 1.73 9.77
N ARG A 175 2.66 2.31 9.69
CA ARG A 175 3.80 1.70 8.99
C ARG A 175 4.14 0.31 9.53
N GLN A 176 4.03 0.12 10.85
CA GLN A 176 4.17 -1.19 11.48
C GLN A 176 3.22 -2.23 10.86
N SER A 177 1.93 -1.89 10.69
CA SER A 177 0.94 -2.79 10.11
C SER A 177 1.25 -3.17 8.66
N MET A 178 1.85 -2.25 7.89
CA MET A 178 2.31 -2.52 6.52
C MET A 178 3.45 -3.53 6.52
N VAL A 179 4.47 -3.32 7.37
CA VAL A 179 5.60 -4.24 7.50
C VAL A 179 5.13 -5.62 7.98
N ASP A 180 4.29 -5.68 9.01
CA ASP A 180 3.77 -6.94 9.53
C ASP A 180 2.97 -7.73 8.47
N ARG A 181 2.23 -7.01 7.62
CA ARG A 181 1.49 -7.63 6.52
C ARG A 181 2.46 -8.22 5.49
N LEU A 182 3.46 -7.45 5.05
CA LEU A 182 4.46 -7.91 4.07
C LEU A 182 5.29 -9.08 4.62
N LYS A 183 5.63 -9.08 5.93
CA LYS A 183 6.28 -10.20 6.60
C LYS A 183 5.44 -11.46 6.57
N ARG A 184 4.19 -11.39 7.04
CA ARG A 184 3.29 -12.58 7.00
C ARG A 184 3.13 -13.12 5.58
N MET A 185 3.13 -12.27 4.56
CA MET A 185 3.04 -12.70 3.16
C MET A 185 4.34 -13.39 2.72
N MET A 186 5.52 -12.88 3.14
CA MET A 186 6.81 -13.52 2.88
C MET A 186 6.88 -14.88 3.56
N ASP A 187 6.54 -14.97 4.84
CA ASP A 187 6.55 -16.21 5.62
C ASP A 187 5.66 -17.28 4.95
N ALA A 188 4.45 -16.90 4.56
CA ALA A 188 3.51 -17.80 3.87
C ALA A 188 4.02 -18.24 2.49
N GLN A 189 4.63 -17.32 1.73
CA GLN A 189 5.18 -17.61 0.41
C GLN A 189 6.38 -18.56 0.51
N VAL A 190 7.31 -18.27 1.42
CA VAL A 190 8.52 -19.09 1.66
C VAL A 190 8.12 -20.48 2.14
N GLN A 191 7.20 -20.58 3.11
CA GLN A 191 6.73 -21.87 3.61
C GLN A 191 6.08 -22.71 2.49
N SER A 192 5.21 -22.10 1.69
CA SER A 192 4.56 -22.79 0.57
C SER A 192 5.52 -23.32 -0.49
N ILE A 193 6.63 -22.57 -0.75
CA ILE A 193 7.68 -22.98 -1.69
C ILE A 193 8.55 -24.06 -1.04
N TRP A 194 8.93 -23.88 0.23
CA TRP A 194 9.75 -24.82 0.98
C TRP A 194 9.14 -26.22 1.04
N ASP A 195 7.81 -26.30 1.29
CA ASP A 195 7.08 -27.58 1.38
C ASP A 195 7.07 -28.35 0.05
N LYS A 196 7.25 -27.65 -1.07
CA LYS A 196 7.23 -28.22 -2.43
C LYS A 196 8.61 -28.31 -3.08
N ARG A 197 9.68 -27.93 -2.33
CA ARG A 197 11.03 -27.88 -2.87
C ARG A 197 11.51 -29.22 -3.42
N ASP A 198 12.41 -29.15 -4.36
CA ASP A 198 13.17 -30.32 -4.83
C ASP A 198 14.21 -30.73 -3.76
N VAL A 199 13.82 -31.69 -2.93
CA VAL A 199 14.64 -32.15 -1.79
C VAL A 199 15.93 -32.80 -2.27
N GLU A 200 15.92 -33.52 -3.40
CA GLU A 200 17.09 -34.17 -3.94
C GLU A 200 18.09 -33.14 -4.50
N ALA A 201 17.60 -32.14 -5.20
CA ALA A 201 18.42 -31.09 -5.78
C ALA A 201 19.08 -30.19 -4.73
N LEU A 202 18.38 -29.92 -3.62
CA LEU A 202 18.87 -29.08 -2.53
C LEU A 202 19.77 -29.84 -1.55
N ASP A 203 19.56 -31.18 -1.42
CA ASP A 203 20.32 -32.06 -0.55
C ASP A 203 20.51 -31.46 0.88
N SER A 204 21.68 -31.66 1.48
CA SER A 204 22.07 -31.06 2.78
C SER A 204 22.55 -29.60 2.67
N LEU A 205 22.55 -29.01 1.47
CA LEU A 205 23.12 -27.68 1.20
C LEU A 205 22.21 -26.54 1.69
N ILE A 206 20.90 -26.73 1.58
CA ILE A 206 19.86 -25.78 1.98
C ILE A 206 19.01 -26.46 3.06
N GLN A 207 19.30 -26.13 4.31
CA GLN A 207 18.79 -26.90 5.45
C GLN A 207 17.48 -26.39 6.02
N ASN A 208 17.14 -25.12 5.77
CA ASN A 208 15.98 -24.46 6.34
C ASN A 208 15.42 -23.38 5.38
N PRO A 209 14.20 -22.86 5.63
CA PRO A 209 13.61 -21.80 4.81
C PRO A 209 14.46 -20.52 4.72
N GLN A 210 15.27 -20.21 5.75
CA GLN A 210 16.12 -19.02 5.75
C GLN A 210 17.30 -19.16 4.77
N ASP A 211 17.89 -20.36 4.67
CA ASP A 211 18.92 -20.65 3.67
C ASP A 211 18.35 -20.49 2.26
N LEU A 212 17.08 -20.93 2.04
CA LEU A 212 16.39 -20.77 0.77
C LEU A 212 16.24 -19.28 0.41
N VAL A 213 15.82 -18.43 1.36
CA VAL A 213 15.71 -16.98 1.15
C VAL A 213 17.09 -16.37 0.86
N THR A 214 18.13 -16.83 1.55
CA THR A 214 19.51 -16.38 1.33
C THR A 214 19.97 -16.69 -0.10
N LEU A 215 19.82 -17.94 -0.54
CA LEU A 215 20.15 -18.33 -1.92
C LEU A 215 19.30 -17.54 -2.95
N ALA A 216 18.00 -17.40 -2.72
CA ALA A 216 17.11 -16.65 -3.59
C ALA A 216 17.52 -15.19 -3.71
N SER A 217 18.02 -14.57 -2.63
CA SER A 217 18.48 -13.18 -2.65
C SER A 217 19.74 -12.97 -3.49
N LEU A 218 20.62 -13.97 -3.54
CA LEU A 218 21.77 -13.97 -4.45
C LEU A 218 21.31 -14.08 -5.91
N ILE A 219 20.42 -15.02 -6.20
CA ILE A 219 19.85 -15.22 -7.54
C ILE A 219 19.13 -13.96 -8.03
N GLU A 220 18.34 -13.30 -7.17
CA GLU A 220 17.61 -12.06 -7.47
C GLU A 220 18.54 -10.94 -7.91
N ARG A 221 19.72 -10.85 -7.31
CA ARG A 221 20.71 -9.81 -7.58
C ARG A 221 21.67 -10.15 -8.72
N GLU A 222 21.67 -11.40 -9.17
CA GLU A 222 22.60 -11.87 -10.20
C GLU A 222 22.05 -11.72 -11.61
N THR A 223 20.77 -12.04 -11.82
CA THR A 223 20.16 -11.94 -13.15
C THR A 223 18.80 -11.26 -13.15
N ALA A 224 18.63 -10.34 -14.10
CA ALA A 224 17.35 -9.74 -14.41
C ALA A 224 16.48 -10.63 -15.33
N VAL A 225 17.06 -11.72 -15.91
CA VAL A 225 16.38 -12.61 -16.85
C VAL A 225 15.67 -13.74 -16.09
N PRO A 226 14.33 -13.76 -15.99
CA PRO A 226 13.64 -14.73 -15.15
C PRO A 226 13.88 -16.20 -15.55
N THR A 227 14.04 -16.46 -16.84
CA THR A 227 14.27 -17.83 -17.37
C THR A 227 15.64 -18.40 -17.04
N GLU A 228 16.61 -17.57 -16.66
CA GLU A 228 17.95 -18.01 -16.27
C GLU A 228 18.07 -18.31 -14.77
N ARG A 229 17.17 -17.80 -13.94
CA ARG A 229 17.22 -17.95 -12.48
C ARG A 229 17.40 -19.41 -12.01
N PRO A 230 16.69 -20.42 -12.59
CA PRO A 230 16.91 -21.81 -12.21
C PRO A 230 18.31 -22.34 -12.54
N MET A 231 18.93 -21.86 -13.63
CA MET A 231 20.29 -22.24 -13.98
C MET A 231 21.34 -21.54 -13.11
N VAL A 232 21.12 -20.25 -12.75
CA VAL A 232 21.97 -19.54 -11.77
C VAL A 232 21.90 -20.25 -10.40
N ALA A 233 20.70 -20.67 -9.97
CA ALA A 233 20.52 -21.49 -8.77
C ALA A 233 21.34 -22.79 -8.84
N ARG A 234 21.30 -23.46 -9.99
CA ARG A 234 22.08 -24.69 -10.22
C ARG A 234 23.58 -24.46 -10.09
N VAL A 235 24.12 -23.39 -10.65
CA VAL A 235 25.52 -23.03 -10.51
C VAL A 235 25.91 -22.85 -9.04
N PHE A 236 25.16 -22.08 -8.29
CA PHE A 236 25.42 -21.84 -6.87
C PHE A 236 25.37 -23.15 -6.06
N LEU A 237 24.35 -23.99 -6.28
CA LEU A 237 24.23 -25.28 -5.59
C LEU A 237 25.38 -26.23 -5.95
N ASN A 238 25.80 -26.30 -7.23
CA ASN A 238 26.94 -27.11 -7.64
C ASN A 238 28.24 -26.62 -6.98
N ARG A 239 28.45 -25.29 -6.91
CA ARG A 239 29.59 -24.71 -6.19
C ARG A 239 29.58 -25.05 -4.69
N LEU A 240 28.42 -24.88 -4.04
CA LEU A 240 28.24 -25.25 -2.62
C LEU A 240 28.58 -26.72 -2.39
N LYS A 241 28.10 -27.62 -3.25
CA LYS A 241 28.37 -29.07 -3.17
C LYS A 241 29.86 -29.43 -3.28
N LEU A 242 30.60 -28.66 -4.05
CA LEU A 242 32.05 -28.84 -4.25
C LEU A 242 32.90 -28.03 -3.25
N GLY A 243 32.29 -27.32 -2.30
CA GLY A 243 33.01 -26.42 -1.39
C GLY A 243 33.67 -25.22 -2.09
N MET A 244 33.22 -24.90 -3.30
CA MET A 244 33.70 -23.73 -4.03
C MET A 244 33.08 -22.45 -3.48
N ARG A 245 33.81 -21.35 -3.56
CA ARG A 245 33.33 -20.00 -3.24
C ARG A 245 32.26 -19.57 -4.24
N LEU A 246 31.22 -18.86 -3.79
CA LEU A 246 30.15 -18.43 -4.67
C LEU A 246 30.58 -17.31 -5.61
N GLN A 247 31.47 -16.41 -5.17
CA GLN A 247 32.04 -15.32 -5.98
C GLN A 247 31.00 -14.46 -6.70
N THR A 248 30.07 -13.95 -5.94
CA THR A 248 29.01 -13.06 -6.43
C THR A 248 29.23 -11.62 -5.96
N ASP A 249 29.38 -10.70 -6.91
CA ASP A 249 29.63 -9.28 -6.66
C ASP A 249 28.57 -8.63 -5.77
N PRO A 250 27.25 -8.89 -5.96
CA PRO A 250 26.22 -8.31 -5.13
C PRO A 250 26.38 -8.55 -3.64
N SER A 251 26.91 -9.69 -3.22
CA SER A 251 27.15 -9.99 -1.80
C SER A 251 28.28 -9.13 -1.21
N VAL A 252 29.34 -8.91 -1.99
CA VAL A 252 30.43 -8.01 -1.61
C VAL A 252 29.93 -6.56 -1.49
N ILE A 253 29.20 -6.11 -2.50
CA ILE A 253 28.59 -4.77 -2.50
C ILE A 253 27.68 -4.58 -1.27
N TYR A 254 26.87 -5.60 -0.93
CA TYR A 254 26.01 -5.55 0.26
C TYR A 254 26.84 -5.40 1.54
N GLY A 255 27.89 -6.19 1.70
CA GLY A 255 28.77 -6.12 2.87
C GLY A 255 29.50 -4.79 2.98
N LEU A 256 30.09 -4.28 1.89
CA LEU A 256 30.82 -3.02 1.85
C LEU A 256 29.95 -1.78 2.05
N SER A 257 28.68 -1.87 1.72
CA SER A 257 27.71 -0.77 1.85
C SER A 257 26.88 -0.82 3.13
N ASP A 258 27.29 -1.61 4.13
CA ASP A 258 26.55 -1.79 5.39
C ASP A 258 25.05 -2.10 5.17
N GLY A 259 24.74 -2.94 4.18
CA GLY A 259 23.38 -3.35 3.87
C GLY A 259 22.61 -2.41 2.94
N LEU A 260 23.21 -1.35 2.40
CA LEU A 260 22.57 -0.51 1.40
C LEU A 260 22.43 -1.22 0.05
N GLY A 261 23.34 -2.19 -0.25
CA GLY A 261 23.31 -3.01 -1.46
C GLY A 261 23.63 -2.22 -2.76
N THR A 262 24.27 -1.06 -2.63
CA THR A 262 24.79 -0.25 -3.74
C THR A 262 26.01 0.53 -3.28
N LEU A 263 26.96 0.72 -4.19
CA LEU A 263 28.07 1.65 -4.04
C LEU A 263 27.88 2.85 -4.97
N ASP A 264 28.48 3.97 -4.65
CA ASP A 264 28.52 5.18 -5.47
C ASP A 264 29.61 5.15 -6.58
N ARG A 265 30.36 4.05 -6.63
CA ARG A 265 31.42 3.77 -7.58
C ARG A 265 31.38 2.31 -8.06
N PRO A 266 32.03 1.96 -9.15
CA PRO A 266 32.23 0.56 -9.55
C PRO A 266 32.95 -0.26 -8.48
N LEU A 267 32.63 -1.54 -8.38
CA LEU A 267 33.34 -2.50 -7.56
C LEU A 267 34.76 -2.70 -8.14
N THR A 268 35.79 -2.65 -7.27
CA THR A 268 37.19 -2.78 -7.67
C THR A 268 37.74 -4.17 -7.27
N HIS A 269 38.90 -4.52 -7.82
CA HIS A 269 39.58 -5.74 -7.43
C HIS A 269 39.98 -5.75 -5.94
N ASP A 270 40.40 -4.61 -5.40
CA ASP A 270 40.76 -4.46 -3.99
C ASP A 270 39.56 -4.68 -3.06
N ASP A 271 38.34 -4.28 -3.49
CA ASP A 271 37.12 -4.55 -2.75
C ASP A 271 36.84 -6.03 -2.56
N LEU A 272 37.21 -6.87 -3.54
CA LEU A 272 37.07 -8.32 -3.46
C LEU A 272 38.04 -8.97 -2.43
N GLN A 273 39.03 -8.21 -1.97
CA GLN A 273 39.98 -8.66 -0.93
C GLN A 273 39.62 -8.17 0.47
N VAL A 274 38.58 -7.33 0.61
CA VAL A 274 38.14 -6.85 1.90
C VAL A 274 37.45 -7.98 2.67
N SER A 275 37.98 -8.31 3.85
CA SER A 275 37.40 -9.35 4.70
C SER A 275 36.01 -8.92 5.22
N GLY A 276 35.08 -9.87 5.20
CA GLY A 276 33.73 -9.66 5.71
C GLY A 276 32.84 -10.87 5.48
N PRO A 277 31.83 -11.10 6.33
CA PRO A 277 31.01 -12.32 6.28
C PRO A 277 30.16 -12.45 5.01
N TYR A 278 29.97 -11.37 4.27
CA TYR A 278 29.28 -11.35 2.98
C TYR A 278 30.23 -11.40 1.78
N ASN A 279 31.56 -11.47 2.00
CA ASN A 279 32.49 -11.56 0.90
C ASN A 279 32.63 -13.01 0.40
N THR A 280 31.77 -13.37 -0.54
CA THR A 280 31.77 -14.73 -1.15
C THR A 280 32.97 -15.01 -2.08
N TYR A 281 33.92 -14.08 -2.24
CA TYR A 281 35.23 -14.32 -2.87
C TYR A 281 36.24 -14.86 -1.87
N LEU A 282 36.05 -14.63 -0.57
CA LEU A 282 36.93 -15.08 0.50
C LEU A 282 36.30 -16.20 1.31
N GLU A 283 35.03 -16.10 1.61
CA GLU A 283 34.27 -17.06 2.42
C GLU A 283 33.65 -18.16 1.54
N THR A 284 33.57 -19.38 2.08
CA THR A 284 32.88 -20.52 1.46
C THR A 284 31.48 -20.70 2.05
N GLY A 285 30.58 -21.31 1.28
CA GLY A 285 29.19 -21.51 1.72
C GLY A 285 28.27 -20.32 1.40
N LEU A 286 27.06 -20.37 1.94
CA LEU A 286 26.14 -19.24 1.88
C LEU A 286 26.62 -18.12 2.82
N PRO A 287 26.37 -16.84 2.48
CA PRO A 287 26.56 -15.76 3.43
C PRO A 287 25.60 -15.93 4.64
N PRO A 288 25.84 -15.22 5.77
CA PRO A 288 25.09 -15.42 7.01
C PRO A 288 23.59 -15.05 6.91
N GLY A 289 23.16 -14.43 5.83
CA GLY A 289 21.79 -14.07 5.59
C GLY A 289 21.55 -13.47 4.20
N PRO A 290 20.30 -13.15 3.88
CA PRO A 290 19.94 -12.55 2.60
C PRO A 290 20.59 -11.17 2.39
N ILE A 291 20.76 -10.78 1.13
CA ILE A 291 21.31 -9.47 0.73
C ILE A 291 20.23 -8.54 0.13
N CYS A 292 19.00 -9.01 0.02
CA CYS A 292 17.83 -8.26 -0.41
C CYS A 292 16.56 -9.06 -0.13
N SER A 293 15.40 -8.45 -0.36
CA SER A 293 14.10 -9.14 -0.42
C SER A 293 13.91 -9.74 -1.81
N PRO A 294 14.01 -11.07 -1.97
CA PRO A 294 13.84 -11.72 -3.27
C PRO A 294 12.36 -11.81 -3.66
N GLY A 295 12.11 -11.75 -4.97
CA GLY A 295 10.79 -12.00 -5.53
C GLY A 295 10.41 -13.49 -5.54
N LYS A 296 9.13 -13.76 -5.82
CA LYS A 296 8.60 -15.12 -5.89
C LYS A 296 9.38 -16.02 -6.86
N THR A 297 9.72 -15.49 -8.03
CA THR A 297 10.41 -16.26 -9.09
C THR A 297 11.83 -16.67 -8.69
N SER A 298 12.53 -15.85 -7.91
CA SER A 298 13.86 -16.21 -7.35
C SER A 298 13.75 -17.25 -6.23
N LEU A 299 12.71 -17.15 -5.38
CA LEU A 299 12.41 -18.18 -4.38
C LEU A 299 12.08 -19.53 -5.02
N GLU A 300 11.27 -19.54 -6.07
CA GLU A 300 10.92 -20.74 -6.84
C GLU A 300 12.16 -21.33 -7.53
N ALA A 301 13.00 -20.48 -8.14
CA ALA A 301 14.24 -20.93 -8.77
C ALA A 301 15.23 -21.53 -7.76
N ALA A 302 15.33 -20.96 -6.57
CA ALA A 302 16.16 -21.50 -5.50
C ALA A 302 15.64 -22.87 -5.01
N ALA A 303 14.31 -23.07 -4.96
CA ALA A 303 13.69 -24.31 -4.53
C ALA A 303 13.64 -25.40 -5.62
N HIS A 304 13.65 -25.00 -6.89
CA HIS A 304 13.57 -25.88 -8.07
C HIS A 304 14.64 -25.46 -9.08
N PRO A 305 15.92 -25.71 -8.79
CA PRO A 305 17.02 -25.40 -9.70
C PRO A 305 16.91 -26.22 -10.98
N ALA A 306 17.45 -25.71 -12.08
CA ALA A 306 17.57 -26.49 -13.31
C ALA A 306 18.47 -27.72 -13.12
N GLU A 307 18.34 -28.72 -13.98
CA GLU A 307 19.29 -29.78 -14.07
C GLU A 307 20.58 -29.33 -14.75
N GLY A 308 21.73 -29.95 -14.40
CA GLY A 308 22.99 -29.68 -15.07
C GLY A 308 24.19 -29.65 -14.11
N LYS A 309 25.37 -29.53 -14.71
CA LYS A 309 26.67 -29.55 -14.03
C LYS A 309 27.42 -28.21 -14.13
N ALA A 310 26.74 -27.15 -14.61
CA ALA A 310 27.35 -25.83 -14.77
C ALA A 310 27.95 -25.33 -13.44
N LEU A 311 29.16 -24.80 -13.51
CA LEU A 311 29.90 -24.23 -12.39
C LEU A 311 30.18 -22.73 -12.58
N TYR A 312 30.03 -22.24 -13.81
CA TYR A 312 30.35 -20.88 -14.20
C TYR A 312 29.27 -20.29 -15.08
N PHE A 313 29.17 -18.98 -15.04
CA PHE A 313 28.40 -18.21 -16.02
C PHE A 313 29.09 -16.87 -16.27
N VAL A 314 28.83 -16.27 -17.41
CA VAL A 314 29.30 -14.93 -17.81
C VAL A 314 28.27 -14.29 -18.73
N ALA A 315 28.12 -12.98 -18.66
CA ALA A 315 27.21 -12.24 -19.53
C ALA A 315 27.54 -12.48 -21.01
N THR A 316 26.51 -12.55 -21.86
CA THR A 316 26.68 -12.73 -23.32
C THR A 316 26.93 -11.40 -24.05
N GLY A 317 26.66 -10.27 -23.41
CA GLY A 317 26.63 -8.94 -24.05
C GLY A 317 25.33 -8.63 -24.81
N GLU A 318 24.39 -9.58 -24.89
CA GLU A 318 23.10 -9.47 -25.58
C GLU A 318 21.90 -9.59 -24.62
N GLY A 319 22.16 -9.47 -23.30
CA GLY A 319 21.11 -9.51 -22.29
C GLY A 319 20.82 -10.91 -21.75
N GLY A 320 21.86 -11.67 -21.38
CA GLY A 320 21.74 -13.00 -20.76
C GLY A 320 23.10 -13.54 -20.42
N HIS A 321 23.16 -14.83 -20.00
CA HIS A 321 24.38 -15.49 -19.57
C HIS A 321 24.67 -16.76 -20.39
N SER A 322 25.96 -17.02 -20.63
CA SER A 322 26.48 -18.31 -21.09
C SER A 322 26.90 -19.10 -19.87
N PHE A 323 26.42 -20.33 -19.76
CA PHE A 323 26.76 -21.25 -18.67
C PHE A 323 27.82 -22.28 -19.12
N SER A 324 28.72 -22.68 -18.23
CA SER A 324 29.81 -23.62 -18.54
C SER A 324 30.09 -24.53 -17.35
N GLU A 325 30.51 -25.78 -17.67
CA GLU A 325 30.87 -26.79 -16.67
C GLU A 325 32.36 -26.73 -16.30
N THR A 326 33.22 -26.28 -17.22
CA THR A 326 34.65 -26.23 -17.07
C THR A 326 35.22 -24.82 -17.15
N LEU A 327 36.37 -24.60 -16.51
CA LEU A 327 37.07 -23.31 -16.58
C LEU A 327 37.51 -23.00 -18.03
N GLN A 328 37.88 -24.02 -18.81
CA GLN A 328 38.25 -23.82 -20.21
C GLN A 328 37.09 -23.29 -21.08
N GLU A 329 35.88 -23.77 -20.83
CA GLU A 329 34.69 -23.25 -21.49
C GLU A 329 34.38 -21.84 -21.02
N GLN A 330 34.51 -21.58 -19.72
CA GLN A 330 34.33 -20.25 -19.15
C GLN A 330 35.28 -19.23 -19.78
N ASP A 331 36.55 -19.58 -19.93
CA ASP A 331 37.53 -18.73 -20.58
C ASP A 331 37.21 -18.42 -22.05
N ARG A 332 36.63 -19.40 -22.77
CA ARG A 332 36.12 -19.17 -24.13
C ARG A 332 34.97 -18.19 -24.13
N ASN A 333 34.00 -18.36 -23.22
CA ASN A 333 32.85 -17.51 -23.11
C ASN A 333 33.23 -16.07 -22.68
N ILE A 334 34.20 -15.91 -21.78
CA ILE A 334 34.75 -14.62 -21.39
C ILE A 334 35.40 -13.90 -22.58
N ARG A 335 36.15 -14.61 -23.40
CA ARG A 335 36.75 -14.02 -24.61
C ARG A 335 35.69 -13.57 -25.59
N ALA A 336 34.69 -14.42 -25.88
CA ALA A 336 33.57 -14.06 -26.76
C ALA A 336 32.75 -12.84 -26.24
N TYR A 337 32.58 -12.74 -24.92
CA TYR A 337 31.98 -11.56 -24.29
C TYR A 337 32.82 -10.30 -24.51
N ARG A 338 34.14 -10.35 -24.28
CA ARG A 338 35.06 -9.20 -24.43
C ARG A 338 35.13 -8.70 -25.87
N GLU A 339 35.01 -9.60 -26.86
CA GLU A 339 34.96 -9.22 -28.28
C GLU A 339 33.72 -8.41 -28.66
N LYS A 340 32.61 -8.57 -27.92
CA LYS A 340 31.34 -7.89 -28.17
C LYS A 340 31.23 -6.52 -27.48
N ILE A 341 32.02 -6.31 -26.41
CA ILE A 341 31.99 -5.02 -25.69
C ILE A 341 32.96 -4.06 -26.39
N PRO A 342 32.49 -2.87 -26.82
CA PRO A 342 33.40 -1.84 -27.30
C PRO A 342 34.43 -1.50 -26.22
N VAL A 343 35.72 -1.58 -26.56
CA VAL A 343 36.78 -1.06 -25.70
C VAL A 343 36.57 0.43 -25.57
N VAL A 344 36.04 0.87 -24.43
CA VAL A 344 36.06 2.30 -24.10
C VAL A 344 37.52 2.62 -23.74
N PRO A 345 38.23 3.44 -24.51
CA PRO A 345 39.56 3.88 -24.12
C PRO A 345 39.47 4.62 -22.80
N GLN A 346 40.34 4.24 -21.84
CA GLN A 346 40.52 4.96 -20.57
C GLN A 346 41.14 6.32 -20.80
#